data_fc17dd2f79e96ebaf9fd8cbdb16ac3a0
#
_entry.id   fc17dd2f79e96ebaf9fd8cbdb16ac3a0
#
_cell.length_a   1.000
_cell.length_b   1.000
_cell.length_c   1.000
_cell.angle_alpha   90.00
_cell.angle_beta   90.00
_cell.angle_gamma   90.00
#
_symmetry.space_group_name_H-M   'P 1'
#
loop_
_entity.id
_entity.type
_entity.pdbx_description
1 polymer ?
#
loop_
_entity_poly.entity_id
_entity_poly.type
_entity_poly.pdbx_seq_one_letter_code
_entity_poly.pdbx_strand_id
1 'polypeptide(L)'
;LKAIAEHDNISSYPVDVTDINKIKGVFEKILEEFGDLDLCIFNAGTYDPKLEREINIDQIRKTIEVNFFGVVNCVKCIEKYFKTKKNGHISIVSSIAGYRGLPNSSGYGPSKAALSNLAESLYFDFKKFDVRVSLISPGFIKTPLTDKNDFHMPFIKSPEFAAEKIYHGLIKSKSFEITFPKQLTLLFKIFRFLPNKFYLFLLGKLTKR
;
A
#
# COMPACT_ATOMS: atom_id res chain seq x y z
N LEU A 1 15.96 7.27 6.60
CA LEU A 1 15.81 6.55 7.88
C LEU A 1 16.57 7.26 9.02
N LYS A 2 17.83 7.71 8.83
CA LYS A 2 18.59 8.42 9.88
C LYS A 2 17.87 9.65 10.44
N ALA A 3 17.27 10.49 9.59
CA ALA A 3 16.53 11.69 10.01
C ALA A 3 15.23 11.39 10.79
N ILE A 4 14.69 10.17 10.70
CA ILE A 4 13.49 9.73 11.43
C ILE A 4 13.89 9.15 12.79
N ALA A 5 15.06 8.50 12.88
CA ALA A 5 15.58 7.86 14.09
C ALA A 5 16.12 8.86 15.15
N GLU A 6 16.06 10.17 14.87
CA GLU A 6 16.44 11.22 15.84
C GLU A 6 15.34 11.52 16.88
N HIS A 7 14.16 10.87 16.76
CA HIS A 7 13.08 10.97 17.75
C HIS A 7 13.19 9.87 18.80
N ASP A 8 13.12 10.20 20.06
CA ASP A 8 13.37 9.33 21.23
C ASP A 8 12.52 8.05 21.30
N ASN A 9 11.45 7.94 20.50
CA ASN A 9 10.53 6.81 20.48
C ASN A 9 10.51 6.05 19.14
N ILE A 10 11.55 6.20 18.29
CA ILE A 10 11.61 5.58 16.97
C ILE A 10 12.91 4.82 16.79
N SER A 11 12.82 3.49 16.63
CA SER A 11 13.94 2.66 16.22
C SER A 11 13.91 2.38 14.70
N SER A 12 15.06 2.34 14.06
CA SER A 12 15.22 2.17 12.61
C SER A 12 15.96 0.87 12.27
N TYR A 13 15.33 0.01 11.47
CA TYR A 13 15.88 -1.28 11.02
C TYR A 13 15.91 -1.31 9.48
N PRO A 14 17.05 -0.97 8.86
CA PRO A 14 17.18 -1.06 7.40
C PRO A 14 17.03 -2.49 6.92
N VAL A 15 16.05 -2.74 6.03
CA VAL A 15 15.79 -4.06 5.46
C VAL A 15 15.26 -3.94 4.03
N ASP A 16 15.65 -4.87 3.17
CA ASP A 16 15.02 -5.06 1.86
C ASP A 16 13.82 -6.01 2.03
N VAL A 17 12.63 -5.53 1.69
CA VAL A 17 11.38 -6.31 1.83
C VAL A 17 11.30 -7.52 0.89
N THR A 18 12.19 -7.62 -0.09
CA THR A 18 12.28 -8.79 -0.96
C THR A 18 13.07 -9.95 -0.32
N ASP A 19 13.80 -9.69 0.77
CA ASP A 19 14.58 -10.69 1.50
C ASP A 19 13.84 -11.13 2.78
N ILE A 20 13.10 -12.23 2.68
CA ILE A 20 12.30 -12.77 3.80
C ILE A 20 13.15 -13.12 5.03
N ASN A 21 14.40 -13.56 4.85
CA ASN A 21 15.26 -13.94 5.98
C ASN A 21 15.69 -12.70 6.76
N LYS A 22 16.02 -11.60 6.07
CA LYS A 22 16.32 -10.33 6.73
C LYS A 22 15.10 -9.74 7.43
N ILE A 23 13.90 -9.81 6.82
CA ILE A 23 12.66 -9.38 7.48
C ILE A 23 12.43 -10.15 8.77
N LYS A 24 12.61 -11.49 8.74
CA LYS A 24 12.47 -12.32 9.93
C LYS A 24 13.40 -11.89 11.06
N GLY A 25 14.69 -11.68 10.75
CA GLY A 25 15.66 -11.20 11.74
C GLY A 25 15.36 -9.80 12.29
N VAL A 26 14.80 -8.89 11.45
CA VAL A 26 14.33 -7.58 11.91
C VAL A 26 13.11 -7.72 12.82
N PHE A 27 12.17 -8.57 12.45
CA PHE A 27 10.97 -8.82 13.26
C PHE A 27 11.32 -9.38 14.66
N GLU A 28 12.25 -10.34 14.72
CA GLU A 28 12.77 -10.89 15.98
C GLU A 28 13.40 -9.80 16.87
N LYS A 29 14.24 -8.93 16.29
CA LYS A 29 14.83 -7.77 17.01
C LYS A 29 13.80 -6.80 17.53
N ILE A 30 12.73 -6.51 16.75
CA ILE A 30 11.64 -5.63 17.20
C ILE A 30 10.94 -6.23 18.43
N LEU A 31 10.67 -7.54 18.42
CA LEU A 31 10.06 -8.20 19.57
C LEU A 31 10.99 -8.26 20.79
N GLU A 32 12.30 -8.45 20.59
CA GLU A 32 13.29 -8.39 21.67
C GLU A 32 13.38 -7.00 22.29
N GLU A 33 13.32 -5.93 21.47
CA GLU A 33 13.45 -4.55 21.96
C GLU A 33 12.18 -4.01 22.59
N PHE A 34 11.01 -4.29 21.99
CA PHE A 34 9.74 -3.68 22.42
C PHE A 34 8.80 -4.66 23.14
N GLY A 35 9.08 -5.93 23.11
CA GLY A 35 8.29 -7.00 23.77
C GLY A 35 6.97 -7.33 23.08
N ASP A 36 6.32 -6.37 22.43
CA ASP A 36 5.01 -6.54 21.80
C ASP A 36 4.86 -5.71 20.51
N LEU A 37 3.89 -6.11 19.69
CA LEU A 37 3.58 -5.46 18.42
C LEU A 37 2.06 -5.43 18.23
N ASP A 38 1.48 -4.23 18.12
CA ASP A 38 0.03 -4.03 17.99
C ASP A 38 -0.42 -3.73 16.58
N LEU A 39 0.40 -3.04 15.79
CA LEU A 39 0.04 -2.59 14.45
C LEU A 39 1.24 -2.71 13.50
N CYS A 40 1.02 -3.34 12.35
CA CYS A 40 1.95 -3.34 11.23
C CYS A 40 1.35 -2.58 10.03
N ILE A 41 2.09 -1.61 9.50
CA ILE A 41 1.71 -0.89 8.28
C ILE A 41 2.70 -1.24 7.17
N PHE A 42 2.25 -1.98 6.16
CA PHE A 42 3.07 -2.37 5.02
C PHE A 42 2.96 -1.32 3.92
N ASN A 43 3.92 -0.41 3.89
CA ASN A 43 3.95 0.76 3.01
C ASN A 43 5.04 0.71 1.94
N ALA A 44 5.98 -0.22 2.02
CA ALA A 44 7.05 -0.34 1.03
C ALA A 44 6.49 -0.44 -0.40
N GLY A 45 7.09 0.31 -1.32
CA GLY A 45 6.63 0.28 -2.71
C GLY A 45 7.53 1.08 -3.64
N THR A 46 7.55 0.67 -4.90
CA THR A 46 8.27 1.32 -5.98
C THR A 46 7.36 1.54 -7.19
N TYR A 47 7.71 2.55 -7.99
CA TYR A 47 7.03 2.88 -9.23
C TYR A 47 7.95 3.72 -10.10
N ASP A 48 7.99 3.44 -11.39
CA ASP A 48 8.66 4.30 -12.37
C ASP A 48 7.80 4.42 -13.64
N PRO A 49 7.01 5.51 -13.77
CA PRO A 49 6.10 5.71 -14.89
C PRO A 49 6.82 5.83 -16.25
N LYS A 50 8.10 6.24 -16.26
CA LYS A 50 8.87 6.35 -17.49
C LYS A 50 9.22 4.98 -18.06
N LEU A 51 9.57 4.04 -17.17
CA LEU A 51 9.88 2.67 -17.53
C LEU A 51 8.63 1.82 -17.81
N GLU A 52 7.45 2.29 -17.39
CA GLU A 52 6.17 1.61 -17.61
C GLU A 52 5.36 2.18 -18.81
N ARG A 53 5.94 3.10 -19.61
CA ARG A 53 5.35 3.59 -20.87
C ARG A 53 5.26 2.49 -21.93
N GLU A 54 6.20 1.58 -21.90
CA GLU A 54 6.25 0.38 -22.72
C GLU A 54 6.22 -0.86 -21.82
N ILE A 55 5.95 -2.02 -22.42
CA ILE A 55 6.01 -3.28 -21.66
C ILE A 55 7.47 -3.62 -21.37
N ASN A 56 7.90 -3.34 -20.15
CA ASN A 56 9.23 -3.66 -19.63
C ASN A 56 9.11 -4.77 -18.59
N ILE A 57 9.47 -5.99 -18.98
CA ILE A 57 9.29 -7.20 -18.16
C ILE A 57 10.10 -7.10 -16.85
N ASP A 58 11.33 -6.60 -16.91
CA ASP A 58 12.19 -6.52 -15.72
C ASP A 58 11.67 -5.47 -14.73
N GLN A 59 11.19 -4.32 -15.24
CA GLN A 59 10.56 -3.31 -14.40
C GLN A 59 9.25 -3.82 -13.78
N ILE A 60 8.42 -4.53 -14.54
CA ILE A 60 7.18 -5.13 -14.04
C ILE A 60 7.50 -6.15 -12.93
N ARG A 61 8.45 -7.05 -13.17
CA ARG A 61 8.91 -8.04 -12.17
C ARG A 61 9.40 -7.36 -10.90
N LYS A 62 10.29 -6.36 -11.03
CA LYS A 62 10.79 -5.59 -9.90
C LYS A 62 9.67 -4.91 -9.11
N THR A 63 8.69 -4.32 -9.82
CA THR A 63 7.56 -3.65 -9.18
C THR A 63 6.68 -4.64 -8.42
N ILE A 64 6.38 -5.80 -9.01
CA ILE A 64 5.60 -6.86 -8.36
C ILE A 64 6.38 -7.45 -7.17
N GLU A 65 7.68 -7.69 -7.32
CA GLU A 65 8.53 -8.24 -6.27
C GLU A 65 8.54 -7.34 -5.03
N VAL A 66 8.79 -6.04 -5.22
CA VAL A 66 8.82 -5.09 -4.10
C VAL A 66 7.42 -4.83 -3.53
N ASN A 67 6.45 -4.49 -4.39
CA ASN A 67 5.15 -3.99 -3.93
C ASN A 67 4.25 -5.10 -3.41
N PHE A 68 4.28 -6.29 -4.02
CA PHE A 68 3.39 -7.39 -3.67
C PHE A 68 4.12 -8.46 -2.82
N PHE A 69 5.17 -9.08 -3.35
CA PHE A 69 5.87 -10.12 -2.60
C PHE A 69 6.56 -9.58 -1.35
N GLY A 70 7.08 -8.34 -1.38
CA GLY A 70 7.59 -7.69 -0.18
C GLY A 70 6.56 -7.61 0.95
N VAL A 71 5.29 -7.30 0.65
CA VAL A 71 4.20 -7.32 1.63
C VAL A 71 3.87 -8.75 2.08
N VAL A 72 3.81 -9.70 1.13
CA VAL A 72 3.58 -11.14 1.45
C VAL A 72 4.64 -11.67 2.39
N ASN A 73 5.91 -11.36 2.15
CA ASN A 73 7.03 -11.72 3.01
C ASN A 73 6.86 -11.17 4.44
N CYS A 74 6.51 -9.88 4.55
CA CYS A 74 6.25 -9.26 5.85
C CYS A 74 5.07 -9.92 6.57
N VAL A 75 3.94 -10.15 5.89
CA VAL A 75 2.77 -10.84 6.45
C VAL A 75 3.16 -12.24 6.94
N LYS A 76 3.96 -12.98 6.14
CA LYS A 76 4.42 -14.32 6.51
C LYS A 76 5.22 -14.33 7.80
N CYS A 77 6.08 -13.33 8.02
CA CYS A 77 6.90 -13.25 9.23
C CYS A 77 6.06 -12.99 10.49
N ILE A 78 4.99 -12.16 10.39
CA ILE A 78 4.17 -11.80 11.56
C ILE A 78 2.95 -12.69 11.78
N GLU A 79 2.59 -13.51 10.78
CA GLU A 79 1.36 -14.32 10.76
C GLU A 79 1.18 -15.15 12.05
N LYS A 80 2.19 -15.98 12.37
CA LYS A 80 2.12 -16.86 13.55
C LYS A 80 2.02 -16.06 14.84
N TYR A 81 2.74 -14.96 14.96
CA TYR A 81 2.75 -14.09 16.12
C TYR A 81 1.34 -13.53 16.40
N PHE A 82 0.72 -12.86 15.44
CA PHE A 82 -0.61 -12.30 15.63
C PHE A 82 -1.70 -13.35 15.83
N LYS A 83 -1.64 -14.48 15.12
CA LYS A 83 -2.58 -15.59 15.32
C LYS A 83 -2.48 -16.21 16.73
N THR A 84 -1.28 -16.25 17.31
CA THR A 84 -1.06 -16.74 18.69
C THR A 84 -1.48 -15.70 19.71
N LYS A 85 -1.12 -14.44 19.51
CA LYS A 85 -1.50 -13.30 20.38
C LYS A 85 -3.02 -13.08 20.41
N LYS A 86 -3.74 -13.45 19.35
CA LYS A 86 -5.19 -13.22 19.17
C LYS A 86 -5.57 -11.74 19.35
N ASN A 87 -4.70 -10.87 18.93
CA ASN A 87 -4.87 -9.42 18.92
C ASN A 87 -3.86 -8.82 17.95
N GLY A 88 -4.19 -7.70 17.33
CA GLY A 88 -3.29 -6.95 16.46
C GLY A 88 -3.98 -6.38 15.26
N HIS A 89 -3.23 -5.59 14.49
CA HIS A 89 -3.73 -4.92 13.32
C HIS A 89 -2.71 -4.95 12.17
N ILE A 90 -3.11 -5.52 11.06
CA ILE A 90 -2.36 -5.53 9.80
C ILE A 90 -2.98 -4.49 8.87
N SER A 91 -2.19 -3.55 8.38
CA SER A 91 -2.63 -2.53 7.42
C SER A 91 -1.76 -2.53 6.17
N ILE A 92 -2.38 -2.64 5.00
CA ILE A 92 -1.70 -2.75 3.71
C ILE A 92 -1.94 -1.48 2.90
N VAL A 93 -0.85 -0.86 2.42
CA VAL A 93 -0.94 0.35 1.59
C VAL A 93 -0.99 -0.02 0.11
N SER A 94 -2.21 0.07 -0.44
CA SER A 94 -2.49 -0.03 -1.87
C SER A 94 -2.48 1.36 -2.54
N SER A 95 -3.40 1.64 -3.44
CA SER A 95 -3.60 2.90 -4.15
C SER A 95 -4.93 2.88 -4.90
N ILE A 96 -5.46 4.04 -5.28
CA ILE A 96 -6.55 4.12 -6.28
C ILE A 96 -6.16 3.50 -7.61
N ALA A 97 -4.86 3.41 -7.94
CA ALA A 97 -4.36 2.72 -9.12
C ALA A 97 -4.64 1.21 -9.11
N GLY A 98 -4.97 0.64 -7.95
CA GLY A 98 -5.41 -0.74 -7.81
C GLY A 98 -6.91 -0.96 -8.12
N TYR A 99 -7.71 0.09 -8.32
CA TYR A 99 -9.14 -0.07 -8.60
C TYR A 99 -9.42 -0.43 -10.07
N ARG A 100 -8.72 0.20 -10.99
CA ARG A 100 -8.83 -0.01 -12.45
C ARG A 100 -7.50 0.31 -13.12
N GLY A 101 -7.25 -0.30 -14.28
CA GLY A 101 -6.03 -0.05 -15.07
C GLY A 101 -5.88 1.42 -15.47
N LEU A 102 -4.69 1.97 -15.28
CA LEU A 102 -4.31 3.33 -15.64
C LEU A 102 -3.20 3.30 -16.71
N PRO A 103 -3.08 4.33 -17.54
CA PRO A 103 -1.94 4.47 -18.44
C PRO A 103 -0.60 4.50 -17.69
N ASN A 104 0.46 3.99 -18.32
CA ASN A 104 1.81 3.94 -17.76
C ASN A 104 1.89 3.27 -16.37
N SER A 105 1.11 2.22 -16.17
CA SER A 105 0.96 1.55 -14.87
C SER A 105 0.88 0.03 -15.03
N SER A 106 1.68 -0.52 -15.97
CA SER A 106 1.64 -1.94 -16.32
C SER A 106 2.15 -2.88 -15.21
N GLY A 107 3.03 -2.39 -14.34
CA GLY A 107 3.51 -3.09 -13.14
C GLY A 107 2.84 -2.59 -11.86
N TYR A 108 2.78 -1.26 -11.71
CA TYR A 108 2.29 -0.63 -10.49
C TYR A 108 0.79 -0.90 -10.24
N GLY A 109 -0.06 -0.63 -11.23
CA GLY A 109 -1.51 -0.87 -11.11
C GLY A 109 -1.83 -2.32 -10.72
N PRO A 110 -1.36 -3.32 -11.47
CA PRO A 110 -1.51 -4.73 -11.09
C PRO A 110 -0.99 -5.07 -9.69
N SER A 111 0.19 -4.53 -9.28
CA SER A 111 0.72 -4.78 -7.93
C SER A 111 -0.23 -4.25 -6.84
N LYS A 112 -0.81 -3.06 -7.03
CA LYS A 112 -1.75 -2.45 -6.07
C LYS A 112 -3.13 -3.13 -6.09
N ALA A 113 -3.58 -3.62 -7.25
CA ALA A 113 -4.78 -4.46 -7.35
C ALA A 113 -4.61 -5.78 -6.60
N ALA A 114 -3.46 -6.44 -6.76
CA ALA A 114 -3.12 -7.66 -6.04
C ALA A 114 -3.09 -7.45 -4.52
N LEU A 115 -2.53 -6.32 -4.04
CA LEU A 115 -2.56 -5.96 -2.61
C LEU A 115 -3.97 -5.73 -2.07
N SER A 116 -4.86 -5.13 -2.88
CA SER A 116 -6.26 -4.93 -2.47
C SER A 116 -6.97 -6.28 -2.30
N ASN A 117 -6.80 -7.19 -3.25
CA ASN A 117 -7.34 -8.54 -3.19
C ASN A 117 -6.74 -9.35 -2.03
N LEU A 118 -5.42 -9.26 -1.82
CA LEU A 118 -4.74 -9.90 -0.69
C LEU A 118 -5.31 -9.42 0.65
N ALA A 119 -5.51 -8.10 0.83
CA ALA A 119 -6.06 -7.56 2.06
C ALA A 119 -7.49 -8.07 2.34
N GLU A 120 -8.33 -8.19 1.30
CA GLU A 120 -9.67 -8.79 1.42
C GLU A 120 -9.59 -10.27 1.85
N SER A 121 -8.69 -11.05 1.26
CA SER A 121 -8.48 -12.46 1.65
C SER A 121 -7.99 -12.58 3.09
N LEU A 122 -6.98 -11.81 3.46
CA LEU A 122 -6.43 -11.81 4.81
C LEU A 122 -7.43 -11.34 5.85
N TYR A 123 -8.38 -10.46 5.50
CA TYR A 123 -9.46 -10.05 6.41
C TYR A 123 -10.24 -11.26 6.92
N PHE A 124 -10.60 -12.21 6.05
CA PHE A 124 -11.30 -13.42 6.46
C PHE A 124 -10.39 -14.39 7.23
N ASP A 125 -9.14 -14.54 6.78
CA ASP A 125 -8.18 -15.50 7.36
C ASP A 125 -7.76 -15.11 8.78
N PHE A 126 -7.68 -13.81 9.07
CA PHE A 126 -7.24 -13.29 10.36
C PHE A 126 -8.40 -12.98 11.33
N LYS A 127 -9.62 -12.79 10.82
CA LYS A 127 -10.80 -12.47 11.64
C LYS A 127 -11.06 -13.46 12.77
N LYS A 128 -10.88 -14.75 12.53
CA LYS A 128 -11.07 -15.80 13.54
C LYS A 128 -10.05 -15.79 14.69
N PHE A 129 -9.01 -14.97 14.55
CA PHE A 129 -7.97 -14.78 15.57
C PHE A 129 -8.04 -13.38 16.21
N ASP A 130 -9.13 -12.64 16.04
CA ASP A 130 -9.31 -11.27 16.52
C ASP A 130 -8.23 -10.28 16.01
N VAL A 131 -7.57 -10.62 14.89
CA VAL A 131 -6.60 -9.75 14.22
C VAL A 131 -7.30 -8.94 13.17
N ARG A 132 -7.22 -7.61 13.30
CA ARG A 132 -7.80 -6.69 12.34
C ARG A 132 -6.95 -6.62 11.09
N VAL A 133 -7.59 -6.55 9.93
CA VAL A 133 -6.93 -6.25 8.65
C VAL A 133 -7.60 -5.02 8.04
N SER A 134 -6.80 -4.09 7.53
CA SER A 134 -7.30 -2.91 6.82
C SER A 134 -6.46 -2.60 5.58
N LEU A 135 -7.09 -1.91 4.65
CA LEU A 135 -6.51 -1.45 3.39
C LEU A 135 -6.43 0.07 3.39
N ILE A 136 -5.30 0.63 2.98
CA ILE A 136 -5.14 2.06 2.75
C ILE A 136 -5.03 2.29 1.25
N SER A 137 -5.97 3.05 0.68
CA SER A 137 -6.01 3.34 -0.76
C SER A 137 -5.91 4.85 -0.99
N PRO A 138 -4.69 5.43 -0.96
CA PRO A 138 -4.47 6.85 -1.22
C PRO A 138 -4.70 7.20 -2.69
N GLY A 139 -5.10 8.44 -2.93
CA GLY A 139 -4.91 9.10 -4.21
C GLY A 139 -3.49 9.67 -4.35
N PHE A 140 -3.34 10.82 -5.04
CA PHE A 140 -2.04 11.43 -5.23
C PHE A 140 -1.56 12.13 -3.96
N ILE A 141 -0.36 11.76 -3.50
CA ILE A 141 0.34 12.37 -2.36
C ILE A 141 1.69 12.87 -2.86
N LYS A 142 2.04 14.10 -2.53
CA LYS A 142 3.31 14.72 -2.93
C LYS A 142 4.48 14.03 -2.24
N THR A 143 5.18 13.19 -2.98
CA THR A 143 6.30 12.37 -2.53
C THR A 143 7.31 12.19 -3.65
N PRO A 144 8.57 11.81 -3.38
CA PRO A 144 9.53 11.48 -4.42
C PRO A 144 9.04 10.43 -5.44
N LEU A 145 8.08 9.58 -5.04
CA LEU A 145 7.47 8.59 -5.93
C LEU A 145 6.56 9.26 -6.98
N THR A 146 5.74 10.23 -6.56
CA THR A 146 4.82 10.96 -7.43
C THR A 146 5.50 12.08 -8.21
N ASP A 147 6.65 12.58 -7.75
CA ASP A 147 7.44 13.59 -8.49
C ASP A 147 7.98 13.05 -9.84
N LYS A 148 8.00 11.73 -10.02
CA LYS A 148 8.35 11.08 -11.29
C LYS A 148 7.24 11.18 -12.35
N ASN A 149 6.02 11.55 -11.97
CA ASN A 149 4.90 11.68 -12.89
C ASN A 149 5.03 12.95 -13.72
N ASP A 150 4.72 12.85 -15.01
CA ASP A 150 4.72 13.95 -15.98
C ASP A 150 3.31 14.37 -16.42
N PHE A 151 2.30 14.04 -15.64
CA PHE A 151 0.90 14.38 -15.89
C PHE A 151 0.28 15.15 -14.72
N HIS A 152 -0.80 15.86 -14.99
CA HIS A 152 -1.55 16.57 -13.95
C HIS A 152 -2.16 15.58 -12.95
N MET A 153 -1.89 15.78 -11.67
CA MET A 153 -2.39 14.98 -10.55
C MET A 153 -3.49 15.75 -9.80
N PRO A 154 -4.78 15.50 -10.13
CA PRO A 154 -5.87 16.24 -9.48
C PRO A 154 -5.94 15.88 -7.98
N PHE A 155 -6.30 16.88 -7.17
CA PHE A 155 -6.46 16.74 -5.72
C PHE A 155 -5.22 16.21 -4.98
N ILE A 156 -4.01 16.42 -5.49
CA ILE A 156 -2.77 16.06 -4.81
C ILE A 156 -2.75 16.64 -3.39
N LYS A 157 -2.31 15.85 -2.41
CA LYS A 157 -2.26 16.22 -0.99
C LYS A 157 -0.83 16.07 -0.46
N SER A 158 -0.57 16.72 0.68
CA SER A 158 0.72 16.61 1.36
C SER A 158 0.88 15.28 2.12
N PRO A 159 2.12 14.88 2.45
CA PRO A 159 2.38 13.72 3.30
C PRO A 159 1.74 13.82 4.68
N GLU A 160 1.72 15.02 5.27
CA GLU A 160 1.12 15.29 6.59
C GLU A 160 -0.39 15.04 6.58
N PHE A 161 -1.08 15.51 5.53
CA PHE A 161 -2.49 15.21 5.33
C PHE A 161 -2.73 13.70 5.22
N ALA A 162 -1.87 12.99 4.49
CA ALA A 162 -1.98 11.53 4.35
C ALA A 162 -1.77 10.84 5.70
N ALA A 163 -0.73 11.23 6.44
CA ALA A 163 -0.43 10.69 7.76
C ALA A 163 -1.59 10.89 8.75
N GLU A 164 -2.19 12.10 8.78
CA GLU A 164 -3.39 12.38 9.59
C GLU A 164 -4.56 11.44 9.24
N LYS A 165 -4.86 11.27 7.94
CA LYS A 165 -5.98 10.41 7.51
C LYS A 165 -5.71 8.93 7.79
N ILE A 166 -4.48 8.48 7.64
CA ILE A 166 -4.06 7.12 7.99
C ILE A 166 -4.21 6.91 9.50
N TYR A 167 -3.66 7.80 10.33
CA TYR A 167 -3.77 7.73 11.78
C TYR A 167 -5.22 7.64 12.24
N HIS A 168 -6.06 8.58 11.79
CA HIS A 168 -7.49 8.56 12.12
C HIS A 168 -8.19 7.28 11.65
N GLY A 169 -7.87 6.79 10.46
CA GLY A 169 -8.44 5.56 9.92
C GLY A 169 -8.03 4.31 10.69
N LEU A 170 -6.77 4.23 11.10
CA LEU A 170 -6.24 3.08 11.83
C LEU A 170 -6.68 3.05 13.29
N ILE A 171 -6.66 4.19 13.98
CA ILE A 171 -6.86 4.27 15.43
C ILE A 171 -8.32 4.54 15.79
N LYS A 172 -9.00 5.45 15.07
CA LYS A 172 -10.36 5.91 15.44
C LYS A 172 -11.48 5.28 14.62
N SER A 173 -11.18 4.66 13.49
CA SER A 173 -12.17 4.03 12.62
C SER A 173 -12.03 2.52 12.64
N LYS A 174 -13.19 1.81 12.50
CA LYS A 174 -13.22 0.36 12.28
C LYS A 174 -13.38 -0.02 10.80
N SER A 175 -13.29 0.95 9.87
CA SER A 175 -13.44 0.71 8.44
C SER A 175 -12.34 -0.20 7.92
N PHE A 176 -12.71 -1.14 7.06
CA PHE A 176 -11.74 -1.98 6.36
C PHE A 176 -10.86 -1.14 5.43
N GLU A 177 -11.46 -0.20 4.68
CA GLU A 177 -10.72 0.61 3.71
C GLU A 177 -10.66 2.09 4.12
N ILE A 178 -9.43 2.61 4.19
CA ILE A 178 -9.08 4.01 4.47
C ILE A 178 -8.71 4.68 3.15
N THR A 179 -9.53 5.65 2.70
CA THR A 179 -9.35 6.32 1.41
C THR A 179 -9.30 7.83 1.54
N PHE A 180 -8.41 8.46 0.80
CA PHE A 180 -8.26 9.92 0.75
C PHE A 180 -7.50 10.38 -0.51
N PRO A 181 -7.71 11.62 -1.02
CA PRO A 181 -8.84 12.51 -0.68
C PRO A 181 -10.16 11.92 -1.20
N LYS A 182 -11.26 12.16 -0.49
CA LYS A 182 -12.57 11.52 -0.79
C LYS A 182 -13.09 11.84 -2.19
N GLN A 183 -12.86 13.07 -2.68
CA GLN A 183 -13.30 13.49 -4.01
C GLN A 183 -12.73 12.55 -5.10
N LEU A 184 -11.43 12.32 -5.05
CA LEU A 184 -10.75 11.48 -6.04
C LEU A 184 -11.09 9.99 -5.86
N THR A 185 -11.05 9.52 -4.62
CA THR A 185 -11.26 8.09 -4.34
C THR A 185 -12.69 7.65 -4.61
N LEU A 186 -13.69 8.52 -4.36
CA LEU A 186 -15.08 8.24 -4.71
C LEU A 186 -15.27 8.15 -6.24
N LEU A 187 -14.66 9.08 -7.00
CA LEU A 187 -14.70 9.04 -8.47
C LEU A 187 -14.12 7.70 -8.99
N PHE A 188 -12.97 7.27 -8.46
CA PHE A 188 -12.37 6.00 -8.87
C PHE A 188 -13.19 4.77 -8.42
N LYS A 189 -13.88 4.85 -7.29
CA LYS A 189 -14.84 3.81 -6.89
C LYS A 189 -16.02 3.72 -7.84
N ILE A 190 -16.55 4.84 -8.31
CA ILE A 190 -17.59 4.86 -9.35
C ILE A 190 -17.07 4.26 -10.65
N PHE A 191 -15.85 4.62 -11.07
CA PHE A 191 -15.22 4.03 -12.26
C PHE A 191 -15.10 2.51 -12.19
N ARG A 192 -14.95 1.93 -11.00
CA ARG A 192 -14.91 0.48 -10.81
C ARG A 192 -16.17 -0.24 -11.30
N PHE A 193 -17.32 0.42 -11.22
CA PHE A 193 -18.62 -0.14 -11.65
C PHE A 193 -18.98 0.17 -13.10
N LEU A 194 -18.25 1.05 -13.77
CA LEU A 194 -18.54 1.37 -15.17
C LEU A 194 -18.22 0.17 -16.07
N PRO A 195 -19.09 -0.11 -17.09
CA PRO A 195 -18.73 -1.03 -18.16
C PRO A 195 -17.42 -0.62 -18.83
N ASN A 196 -16.61 -1.59 -19.24
CA ASN A 196 -15.27 -1.36 -19.78
C ASN A 196 -15.22 -0.31 -20.90
N LYS A 197 -16.17 -0.40 -21.85
CA LYS A 197 -16.26 0.55 -22.98
C LYS A 197 -16.37 2.01 -22.52
N PHE A 198 -17.19 2.29 -21.52
CA PHE A 198 -17.37 3.65 -20.99
C PHE A 198 -16.16 4.10 -20.18
N TYR A 199 -15.62 3.23 -19.33
CA TYR A 199 -14.42 3.54 -18.56
C TYR A 199 -13.25 3.90 -19.46
N LEU A 200 -12.93 3.05 -20.46
CA LEU A 200 -11.81 3.27 -21.36
C LEU A 200 -11.98 4.53 -22.20
N PHE A 201 -13.20 4.81 -22.68
CA PHE A 201 -13.51 6.04 -23.39
C PHE A 201 -13.30 7.30 -22.52
N LEU A 202 -13.84 7.29 -21.29
CA LEU A 202 -13.67 8.41 -20.36
C LEU A 202 -12.22 8.62 -19.98
N LEU A 203 -11.51 7.54 -19.64
CA LEU A 203 -10.11 7.62 -19.27
C LEU A 203 -9.25 8.11 -20.43
N GLY A 204 -9.48 7.62 -21.66
CA GLY A 204 -8.79 8.10 -22.86
C GLY A 204 -8.97 9.59 -23.06
N LYS A 205 -10.19 10.13 -22.91
CA LYS A 205 -10.43 11.58 -22.96
C LYS A 205 -9.72 12.35 -21.87
N LEU A 206 -9.75 11.87 -20.63
CA LEU A 206 -9.11 12.52 -19.47
C LEU A 206 -7.58 12.53 -19.58
N THR A 207 -7.00 11.52 -20.20
CA THR A 207 -5.54 11.38 -20.36
C THR A 207 -5.02 11.86 -21.72
N LYS A 208 -5.92 12.41 -22.58
CA LYS A 208 -5.61 12.87 -23.96
C LYS A 208 -4.98 11.76 -24.82
N ARG A 209 -5.46 10.53 -24.70
CA ARG A 209 -5.03 9.35 -25.47
C ARG A 209 -6.17 8.72 -26.26
#